data_7e1a081394c4a6f35fd581bb0dd931f3
#
_entry.id   7e1a081394c4a6f35fd581bb0dd931f3
#
_cell.length_a   1.000
_cell.length_b   1.000
_cell.length_c   1.000
_cell.angle_alpha   90.00
_cell.angle_beta   90.00
_cell.angle_gamma   90.00
#
_symmetry.space_group_name_H-M   'P 1'
#
loop_
_entity.id
_entity.type
_entity.pdbx_description
1 polymer ?
#
loop_
_entity_poly.entity_id
_entity_poly.type
_entity_poly.pdbx_seq_one_letter_code
_entity_poly.pdbx_strand_id
1 'polypeptide(L)'
;IDFEEERQARKLIMIPSETMAPLSVRTALGSVFNNVYAEGYPPLRMTRDDETTILDVSHQLAYYRRYADRRFYKGVDYVHFVETLAQRRCADCLANDRVSSADIYVNVQPLSGAAANLAVYDALVEEGDVVMGMDLYQGGHLTHGSAFNFSGKRYHVVSYRVSKRTGQLDYDEI
;
A
#
# COMPACT_ATOMS: atom_id res chain seq x y z
N ILE A 1 -25.13 -7.72 5.57
CA ILE A 1 -23.96 -8.50 5.17
C ILE A 1 -24.38 -9.57 4.17
N ASP A 2 -25.29 -10.47 4.54
CA ASP A 2 -25.71 -11.65 3.76
C ASP A 2 -26.15 -11.33 2.32
N PHE A 3 -26.94 -10.27 2.14
CA PHE A 3 -27.36 -9.83 0.80
C PHE A 3 -26.20 -9.37 -0.07
N GLU A 4 -25.18 -8.76 0.51
CA GLU A 4 -23.99 -8.34 -0.23
C GLU A 4 -23.08 -9.52 -0.56
N GLU A 5 -22.96 -10.49 0.33
CA GLU A 5 -22.24 -11.74 0.05
C GLU A 5 -22.91 -12.50 -1.10
N GLU A 6 -24.25 -12.60 -1.08
CA GLU A 6 -25.01 -13.20 -2.17
C GLU A 6 -24.84 -12.44 -3.50
N ARG A 7 -24.85 -11.10 -3.44
CA ARG A 7 -24.64 -10.28 -4.63
C ARG A 7 -23.25 -10.53 -5.24
N GLN A 8 -22.20 -10.53 -4.42
CA GLN A 8 -20.84 -10.76 -4.89
C GLN A 8 -20.65 -12.18 -5.44
N ALA A 9 -21.28 -13.19 -4.83
CA ALA A 9 -21.22 -14.57 -5.31
C ALA A 9 -21.90 -14.78 -6.67
N ARG A 10 -22.87 -13.94 -7.04
CA ARG A 10 -23.69 -14.08 -8.26
C ARG A 10 -23.33 -13.09 -9.37
N LYS A 11 -22.46 -12.13 -9.13
CA LYS A 11 -22.12 -11.07 -10.08
C LYS A 11 -20.68 -11.17 -10.54
N LEU A 12 -20.47 -10.96 -11.82
CA LEU A 12 -19.14 -10.69 -12.34
C LEU A 12 -18.82 -9.21 -12.11
N ILE A 13 -17.90 -8.95 -11.21
CA ILE A 13 -17.47 -7.59 -10.89
C ILE A 13 -16.40 -7.18 -11.90
N MET A 14 -16.68 -6.11 -12.65
CA MET A 14 -15.82 -5.64 -13.75
C MET A 14 -15.02 -4.38 -13.38
N ILE A 15 -14.93 -4.03 -12.11
CA ILE A 15 -14.09 -2.93 -11.63
C ILE A 15 -12.70 -3.50 -11.33
N PRO A 16 -11.64 -3.09 -12.06
CA PRO A 16 -10.32 -3.75 -11.97
C PRO A 16 -9.65 -3.64 -10.60
N SER A 17 -9.99 -2.60 -9.83
CA SER A 17 -9.45 -2.36 -8.49
C SER A 17 -10.19 -3.10 -7.37
N GLU A 18 -11.31 -3.75 -7.67
CA GLU A 18 -12.03 -4.56 -6.70
C GLU A 18 -11.50 -5.98 -6.66
N THR A 19 -11.41 -6.56 -5.45
CA THR A 19 -10.95 -7.93 -5.25
C THR A 19 -11.72 -8.59 -4.13
N MET A 20 -11.78 -9.92 -4.19
CA MET A 20 -12.36 -10.73 -3.12
C MET A 20 -11.30 -11.02 -2.06
N ALA A 21 -11.36 -10.30 -0.95
CA ALA A 21 -10.43 -10.53 0.15
C ALA A 21 -10.66 -11.93 0.78
N PRO A 22 -9.60 -12.73 0.97
CA PRO A 22 -9.69 -14.00 1.67
C PRO A 22 -10.29 -13.86 3.07
N LEU A 23 -10.94 -14.91 3.56
CA LEU A 23 -11.56 -14.90 4.89
C LEU A 23 -10.56 -14.53 6.00
N SER A 24 -9.34 -15.03 5.93
CA SER A 24 -8.27 -14.69 6.89
C SER A 24 -7.96 -13.18 6.94
N VAL A 25 -7.94 -12.51 5.79
CA VAL A 25 -7.74 -11.06 5.71
C VAL A 25 -8.94 -10.32 6.32
N ARG A 26 -10.16 -10.72 5.97
CA ARG A 26 -11.40 -10.13 6.54
C ARG A 26 -11.47 -10.30 8.05
N THR A 27 -11.07 -11.48 8.55
CA THR A 27 -11.01 -11.77 10.00
C THR A 27 -10.00 -10.88 10.71
N ALA A 28 -8.82 -10.69 10.12
CA ALA A 28 -7.79 -9.80 10.68
C ALA A 28 -8.27 -8.33 10.72
N LEU A 29 -8.90 -7.86 9.65
CA LEU A 29 -9.47 -6.50 9.58
C LEU A 29 -10.58 -6.26 10.60
N GLY A 30 -11.40 -7.26 10.92
CA GLY A 30 -12.43 -7.20 11.93
C GLY A 30 -11.99 -7.54 13.36
N SER A 31 -10.69 -7.67 13.61
CA SER A 31 -10.15 -8.13 14.89
C SER A 31 -9.89 -6.98 15.87
N VAL A 32 -9.45 -7.37 17.07
CA VAL A 32 -9.06 -6.44 18.16
C VAL A 32 -7.89 -5.51 17.80
N PHE A 33 -7.18 -5.75 16.70
CA PHE A 33 -6.17 -4.82 16.19
C PHE A 33 -6.75 -3.45 15.85
N ASN A 34 -8.04 -3.36 15.55
CA ASN A 34 -8.73 -2.08 15.33
C ASN A 34 -8.89 -1.23 16.60
N ASN A 35 -8.62 -1.79 17.79
CA ASN A 35 -8.83 -1.10 19.06
C ASN A 35 -7.61 -0.29 19.50
N VAL A 36 -6.49 -0.33 18.79
CA VAL A 36 -5.23 0.26 19.23
C VAL A 36 -4.67 1.25 18.22
N TYR A 37 -4.00 2.27 18.72
CA TYR A 37 -3.18 3.17 17.91
C TYR A 37 -1.78 2.56 17.69
N ALA A 38 -1.36 2.46 16.44
CA ALA A 38 -0.06 1.93 16.06
C ALA A 38 0.79 2.97 15.30
N GLU A 39 0.63 4.23 15.64
CA GLU A 39 1.38 5.33 15.02
C GLU A 39 2.89 5.21 15.30
N GLY A 40 3.68 5.57 14.31
CA GLY A 40 5.12 5.35 14.28
C GLY A 40 5.48 4.08 13.52
N TYR A 41 6.59 3.44 13.87
CA TYR A 41 7.18 2.36 13.08
C TYR A 41 7.59 1.17 13.96
N PRO A 42 7.69 -0.04 13.39
CA PRO A 42 8.31 -1.18 14.08
C PRO A 42 9.78 -0.88 14.45
N PRO A 43 10.35 -1.60 15.44
CA PRO A 43 11.77 -1.50 15.75
C PRO A 43 12.64 -1.77 14.53
N LEU A 44 13.66 -0.95 14.30
CA LEU A 44 14.55 -1.09 13.13
C LEU A 44 15.21 -2.46 13.03
N ARG A 45 15.53 -3.09 14.17
CA ARG A 45 16.11 -4.42 14.16
C ARG A 45 15.14 -5.44 13.59
N MET A 46 13.89 -5.40 14.03
CA MET A 46 12.86 -6.32 13.58
C MET A 46 12.64 -6.25 12.06
N THR A 47 12.75 -5.07 11.47
CA THR A 47 12.59 -4.89 10.01
C THR A 47 13.72 -5.51 9.18
N ARG A 48 14.84 -5.87 9.84
CA ARG A 48 16.01 -6.50 9.21
C ARG A 48 16.10 -8.00 9.48
N ASP A 49 15.28 -8.51 10.39
CA ASP A 49 15.24 -9.94 10.74
C ASP A 49 14.62 -10.74 9.59
N ASP A 50 15.02 -12.01 9.49
CA ASP A 50 14.34 -12.97 8.63
C ASP A 50 12.97 -13.38 9.22
N GLU A 51 12.14 -14.02 8.40
CA GLU A 51 10.78 -14.39 8.81
C GLU A 51 10.78 -15.32 10.05
N THR A 52 11.72 -16.24 10.16
CA THR A 52 11.84 -17.14 11.31
C THR A 52 12.11 -16.38 12.59
N THR A 53 13.03 -15.44 12.53
CA THR A 53 13.38 -14.57 13.66
C THR A 53 12.23 -13.62 14.02
N ILE A 54 11.52 -13.06 13.03
CA ILE A 54 10.33 -12.24 13.25
C ILE A 54 9.26 -13.03 14.00
N LEU A 55 9.06 -14.29 13.66
CA LEU A 55 8.04 -15.16 14.26
C LEU A 55 8.44 -15.73 15.63
N ASP A 56 9.67 -15.55 16.08
CA ASP A 56 10.05 -15.85 17.47
C ASP A 56 9.52 -14.76 18.42
N VAL A 57 8.24 -14.92 18.77
CA VAL A 57 7.51 -13.98 19.61
C VAL A 57 8.21 -13.71 20.94
N SER A 58 8.79 -14.73 21.57
CA SER A 58 9.47 -14.61 22.85
C SER A 58 10.72 -13.74 22.75
N HIS A 59 11.52 -13.97 21.71
CA HIS A 59 12.72 -13.17 21.44
C HIS A 59 12.36 -11.70 21.17
N GLN A 60 11.41 -11.47 20.29
CA GLN A 60 11.00 -10.12 19.88
C GLN A 60 10.37 -9.32 21.03
N LEU A 61 9.51 -9.93 21.85
CA LEU A 61 8.92 -9.28 23.01
C LEU A 61 9.97 -8.93 24.08
N ALA A 62 10.95 -9.81 24.32
CA ALA A 62 12.05 -9.52 25.23
C ALA A 62 12.89 -8.32 24.75
N TYR A 63 13.17 -8.26 23.45
CA TYR A 63 13.88 -7.15 22.83
C TYR A 63 13.08 -5.85 22.92
N TYR A 64 11.82 -5.86 22.53
CA TYR A 64 10.92 -4.70 22.54
C TYR A 64 10.79 -4.07 23.92
N ARG A 65 10.57 -4.86 24.95
CA ARG A 65 10.47 -4.40 26.33
C ARG A 65 11.73 -3.70 26.84
N ARG A 66 12.88 -4.10 26.33
CA ARG A 66 14.18 -3.61 26.79
C ARG A 66 14.65 -2.37 26.06
N TYR A 67 14.42 -2.26 24.77
CA TYR A 67 15.10 -1.28 23.92
C TYR A 67 14.20 -0.18 23.37
N ALA A 68 12.97 -0.08 23.81
CA ALA A 68 12.00 0.86 23.30
C ALA A 68 11.87 0.77 21.76
N ASP A 69 10.89 1.36 21.23
CA ASP A 69 10.58 1.30 19.83
C ASP A 69 10.36 2.69 19.23
N ARG A 70 9.95 2.70 17.98
CA ARG A 70 9.65 3.90 17.20
C ARG A 70 8.16 4.22 17.17
N ARG A 71 7.35 3.59 18.01
CA ARG A 71 5.93 3.90 18.19
C ARG A 71 5.75 5.05 19.15
N PHE A 72 4.74 5.87 18.87
CA PHE A 72 4.38 6.96 19.80
C PHE A 72 3.67 6.43 21.05
N TYR A 73 2.98 5.29 20.94
CA TYR A 73 2.21 4.69 22.03
C TYR A 73 2.69 3.27 22.35
N LYS A 74 2.58 2.91 23.62
CA LYS A 74 2.83 1.56 24.12
C LYS A 74 1.58 0.67 23.93
N GLY A 75 1.75 -0.64 24.13
CA GLY A 75 0.62 -1.60 24.01
C GLY A 75 0.35 -2.08 22.59
N VAL A 76 1.30 -1.90 21.68
CA VAL A 76 1.22 -2.30 20.28
C VAL A 76 2.23 -3.39 19.90
N ASP A 77 2.65 -4.17 20.91
CA ASP A 77 3.68 -5.20 20.77
C ASP A 77 3.39 -6.16 19.61
N TYR A 78 2.17 -6.64 19.51
CA TYR A 78 1.79 -7.61 18.48
C TYR A 78 1.57 -6.98 17.10
N VAL A 79 1.30 -5.70 17.02
CA VAL A 79 1.20 -4.98 15.73
C VAL A 79 2.55 -4.98 15.01
N HIS A 80 3.65 -4.93 15.75
CA HIS A 80 4.99 -5.01 15.15
C HIS A 80 5.19 -6.25 14.29
N PHE A 81 4.74 -7.41 14.78
CA PHE A 81 4.87 -8.68 14.05
C PHE A 81 4.09 -8.64 12.73
N VAL A 82 2.84 -8.20 12.79
CA VAL A 82 1.97 -8.12 11.62
C VAL A 82 2.56 -7.17 10.59
N GLU A 83 2.95 -5.97 11.01
CA GLU A 83 3.48 -4.95 10.10
C GLU A 83 4.83 -5.38 9.50
N THR A 84 5.75 -5.84 10.33
CA THR A 84 7.08 -6.26 9.85
C THR A 84 7.01 -7.46 8.92
N LEU A 85 6.17 -8.44 9.26
CA LEU A 85 5.96 -9.61 8.40
C LEU A 85 5.34 -9.21 7.05
N ALA A 86 4.38 -8.29 7.06
CA ALA A 86 3.78 -7.78 5.84
C ALA A 86 4.79 -7.02 4.97
N GLN A 87 5.63 -6.18 5.58
CA GLN A 87 6.72 -5.49 4.90
C GLN A 87 7.69 -6.47 4.24
N ARG A 88 8.13 -7.50 5.00
CA ARG A 88 9.05 -8.51 4.50
C ARG A 88 8.46 -9.29 3.33
N ARG A 89 7.27 -9.81 3.47
CA ARG A 89 6.60 -10.59 2.42
C ARG A 89 6.31 -9.75 1.17
N CYS A 90 5.96 -8.50 1.34
CA CYS A 90 5.79 -7.59 0.21
C CYS A 90 7.11 -7.36 -0.53
N ALA A 91 8.22 -7.14 0.19
CA ALA A 91 9.54 -7.01 -0.40
C ALA A 91 9.95 -8.29 -1.15
N ASP A 92 9.72 -9.47 -0.56
CA ASP A 92 10.01 -10.75 -1.21
C ASP A 92 9.19 -10.97 -2.48
N CYS A 93 7.91 -10.54 -2.51
CA CYS A 93 7.07 -10.62 -3.71
C CYS A 93 7.54 -9.70 -4.86
N LEU A 94 8.23 -8.61 -4.55
CA LEU A 94 8.72 -7.63 -5.53
C LEU A 94 10.18 -7.85 -5.92
N ALA A 95 10.91 -8.70 -5.19
CA ALA A 95 12.28 -9.05 -5.49
C ALA A 95 12.38 -9.81 -6.83
N ASN A 96 13.50 -9.63 -7.51
CA ASN A 96 13.80 -10.29 -8.79
C ASN A 96 15.32 -10.46 -8.94
N ASP A 97 15.77 -10.94 -10.09
CA ASP A 97 17.18 -11.22 -10.36
C ASP A 97 18.10 -9.99 -10.27
N ARG A 98 17.55 -8.78 -10.27
CA ARG A 98 18.29 -7.52 -10.24
C ARG A 98 18.23 -6.78 -8.91
N VAL A 99 17.14 -7.01 -8.15
CA VAL A 99 16.86 -6.29 -6.89
C VAL A 99 16.49 -7.31 -5.82
N SER A 100 17.31 -7.37 -4.79
CA SER A 100 17.08 -8.21 -3.61
C SER A 100 15.98 -7.64 -2.73
N SER A 101 15.22 -8.49 -2.05
CA SER A 101 14.25 -8.04 -1.06
C SER A 101 14.86 -7.21 0.08
N ALA A 102 16.15 -7.38 0.35
CA ALA A 102 16.89 -6.56 1.32
C ALA A 102 17.08 -5.10 0.87
N ASP A 103 16.99 -4.83 -0.43
CA ASP A 103 17.13 -3.49 -1.02
C ASP A 103 15.78 -2.79 -1.23
N ILE A 104 14.65 -3.48 -0.94
CA ILE A 104 13.31 -2.96 -1.13
C ILE A 104 12.75 -2.47 0.21
N TYR A 105 12.46 -1.18 0.29
CA TYR A 105 11.78 -0.59 1.43
C TYR A 105 10.26 -0.60 1.21
N VAL A 106 9.53 -1.10 2.18
CA VAL A 106 8.07 -1.23 2.13
C VAL A 106 7.42 -0.48 3.28
N ASN A 107 6.42 0.33 2.97
CA ASN A 107 5.53 0.91 3.96
C ASN A 107 4.10 0.39 3.70
N VAL A 108 3.55 -0.36 4.66
CA VAL A 108 2.21 -0.95 4.58
C VAL A 108 1.15 -0.17 5.36
N GLN A 109 1.52 1.01 5.89
CA GLN A 109 0.63 1.82 6.73
C GLN A 109 -0.46 2.59 5.97
N PRO A 110 -0.30 3.01 4.69
CA PRO A 110 -1.36 3.72 4.00
C PRO A 110 -2.67 2.92 4.00
N LEU A 111 -3.74 3.57 4.39
CA LEU A 111 -5.06 2.94 4.53
C LEU A 111 -5.73 2.63 3.17
N SER A 112 -5.22 3.19 2.09
CA SER A 112 -5.72 2.97 0.72
C SER A 112 -4.66 3.32 -0.31
N GLY A 113 -4.87 2.89 -1.57
CA GLY A 113 -4.02 3.29 -2.69
C GLY A 113 -3.97 4.81 -2.89
N ALA A 114 -5.07 5.51 -2.66
CA ALA A 114 -5.11 6.96 -2.74
C ALA A 114 -4.21 7.63 -1.68
N ALA A 115 -4.23 7.12 -0.45
CA ALA A 115 -3.35 7.62 0.62
C ALA A 115 -1.87 7.31 0.34
N ALA A 116 -1.57 6.12 -0.22
CA ALA A 116 -0.22 5.77 -0.64
C ALA A 116 0.29 6.70 -1.74
N ASN A 117 -0.52 6.96 -2.78
CA ASN A 117 -0.17 7.87 -3.84
C ASN A 117 0.04 9.30 -3.33
N LEU A 118 -0.84 9.78 -2.43
CA LEU A 118 -0.67 11.11 -1.82
C LEU A 118 0.69 11.22 -1.11
N ALA A 119 1.07 10.22 -0.32
CA ALA A 119 2.35 10.21 0.37
C ALA A 119 3.55 10.24 -0.60
N VAL A 120 3.45 9.56 -1.74
CA VAL A 120 4.48 9.60 -2.79
C VAL A 120 4.56 10.98 -3.43
N TYR A 121 3.42 11.59 -3.75
CA TYR A 121 3.39 12.94 -4.30
C TYR A 121 3.99 13.96 -3.32
N ASP A 122 3.57 13.94 -2.07
CA ASP A 122 4.09 14.86 -1.03
C ASP A 122 5.61 14.69 -0.80
N ALA A 123 6.16 13.51 -1.07
CA ALA A 123 7.59 13.24 -0.91
C ALA A 123 8.45 13.65 -2.12
N LEU A 124 7.89 13.63 -3.32
CA LEU A 124 8.68 13.71 -4.56
C LEU A 124 8.33 14.88 -5.47
N VAL A 125 7.18 15.53 -5.27
CA VAL A 125 6.62 16.53 -6.21
C VAL A 125 6.23 17.78 -5.46
N GLU A 126 6.62 18.95 -5.96
CA GLU A 126 6.25 20.25 -5.39
C GLU A 126 4.94 20.76 -6.03
N GLU A 127 4.24 21.63 -5.30
CA GLU A 127 3.01 22.25 -5.81
C GLU A 127 3.30 23.06 -7.06
N GLY A 128 2.56 22.80 -8.13
CA GLY A 128 2.76 23.46 -9.42
C GLY A 128 3.66 22.70 -10.40
N ASP A 129 4.28 21.60 -9.97
CA ASP A 129 5.04 20.76 -10.87
C ASP A 129 4.16 20.07 -11.93
N VAL A 130 4.80 19.62 -13.00
CA VAL A 130 4.12 18.88 -14.07
C VAL A 130 4.08 17.39 -13.72
N VAL A 131 2.88 16.83 -13.73
CA VAL A 131 2.64 15.40 -13.54
C VAL A 131 1.98 14.82 -14.77
N MET A 132 2.58 13.77 -15.32
CA MET A 132 2.00 13.04 -16.44
C MET A 132 1.28 11.79 -15.95
N GLY A 133 0.04 11.60 -16.40
CA GLY A 133 -0.77 10.44 -16.05
C GLY A 133 -1.67 9.99 -17.21
N MET A 134 -2.11 8.73 -17.17
CA MET A 134 -3.08 8.24 -18.16
C MET A 134 -4.44 8.92 -17.94
N ASP A 135 -5.11 9.26 -19.04
CA ASP A 135 -6.46 9.82 -19.03
C ASP A 135 -7.42 8.89 -18.29
N LEU A 136 -8.24 9.45 -17.40
CA LEU A 136 -9.18 8.71 -16.56
C LEU A 136 -10.13 7.83 -17.37
N TYR A 137 -10.63 8.32 -18.51
CA TYR A 137 -11.54 7.59 -19.37
C TYR A 137 -10.89 6.47 -20.19
N GLN A 138 -9.57 6.34 -20.10
CA GLN A 138 -8.80 5.34 -20.81
C GLN A 138 -8.01 4.39 -19.89
N GLY A 139 -8.37 4.35 -18.62
CA GLY A 139 -7.78 3.45 -17.64
C GLY A 139 -6.91 4.14 -16.58
N GLY A 140 -6.79 5.47 -16.61
CA GLY A 140 -6.11 6.24 -15.58
C GLY A 140 -6.81 6.16 -14.22
N HIS A 141 -6.03 6.29 -13.15
CA HIS A 141 -6.56 6.35 -11.81
C HIS A 141 -6.89 7.80 -11.41
N LEU A 142 -7.90 7.99 -10.55
CA LEU A 142 -8.29 9.32 -10.05
C LEU A 142 -7.11 10.10 -9.45
N THR A 143 -6.20 9.43 -8.74
CA THR A 143 -5.02 10.04 -8.10
C THR A 143 -3.91 10.43 -9.09
N HIS A 144 -4.07 10.16 -10.38
CA HIS A 144 -3.08 10.49 -11.41
C HIS A 144 -3.53 11.68 -12.26
N GLY A 145 -4.03 12.72 -11.62
CA GLY A 145 -4.30 14.00 -12.29
C GLY A 145 -5.76 14.32 -12.56
N SER A 146 -6.72 13.53 -12.03
CA SER A 146 -8.13 13.89 -12.15
C SER A 146 -8.43 15.22 -11.46
N ALA A 147 -9.19 16.09 -12.14
CA ALA A 147 -9.64 17.37 -11.60
C ALA A 147 -10.46 17.26 -10.29
N PHE A 148 -11.01 16.09 -10.03
CA PHE A 148 -11.76 15.80 -8.79
C PHE A 148 -10.87 15.33 -7.63
N ASN A 149 -9.57 15.13 -7.87
CA ASN A 149 -8.61 14.60 -6.90
C ASN A 149 -7.57 15.66 -6.53
N PHE A 150 -6.84 15.45 -5.43
CA PHE A 150 -5.77 16.34 -4.98
C PHE A 150 -4.73 16.59 -6.10
N SER A 151 -4.38 15.56 -6.85
CA SER A 151 -3.33 15.63 -7.88
C SER A 151 -3.70 16.61 -9.02
N GLY A 152 -4.94 16.59 -9.48
CA GLY A 152 -5.40 17.55 -10.49
C GLY A 152 -5.65 18.97 -9.99
N LYS A 153 -5.64 19.18 -8.67
CA LYS A 153 -5.82 20.50 -8.04
C LYS A 153 -4.50 21.17 -7.67
N ARG A 154 -3.44 20.40 -7.42
CA ARG A 154 -2.14 20.90 -6.94
C ARG A 154 -1.09 20.98 -8.04
N TYR A 155 -1.20 20.13 -9.06
CA TYR A 155 -0.17 19.95 -10.09
C TYR A 155 -0.67 20.33 -11.47
N HIS A 156 0.26 20.65 -12.37
CA HIS A 156 -0.04 20.81 -13.80
C HIS A 156 -0.08 19.43 -14.45
N VAL A 157 -1.29 18.99 -14.81
CA VAL A 157 -1.49 17.63 -15.31
C VAL A 157 -1.41 17.58 -16.83
N VAL A 158 -0.57 16.69 -17.34
CA VAL A 158 -0.52 16.30 -18.74
C VAL A 158 -1.04 14.88 -18.85
N SER A 159 -2.12 14.67 -19.62
CA SER A 159 -2.70 13.34 -19.78
C SER A 159 -2.27 12.72 -21.10
N TYR A 160 -1.81 11.47 -21.05
CA TYR A 160 -1.57 10.65 -22.24
C TYR A 160 -2.73 9.68 -22.47
N ARG A 161 -2.85 9.20 -23.69
CA ARG A 161 -3.99 8.39 -24.17
C ARG A 161 -3.53 7.19 -24.96
N VAL A 162 -4.43 6.21 -25.08
CA VAL A 162 -4.27 5.15 -26.07
C VAL A 162 -4.72 5.63 -27.45
N SER A 163 -4.00 5.21 -28.48
CA SER A 163 -4.38 5.49 -29.86
C SER A 163 -5.73 4.82 -30.19
N LYS A 164 -6.68 5.59 -30.66
CA LYS A 164 -7.99 5.07 -31.08
C LYS A 164 -7.89 4.06 -32.23
N ARG A 165 -6.83 4.15 -33.03
CA ARG A 165 -6.61 3.29 -34.18
C ARG A 165 -6.05 1.93 -33.80
N THR A 166 -5.13 1.89 -32.83
CA THR A 166 -4.39 0.66 -32.48
C THR A 166 -4.79 0.08 -31.15
N GLY A 167 -5.41 0.86 -30.26
CA GLY A 167 -5.65 0.49 -28.87
C GLY A 167 -4.39 0.40 -28.00
N GLN A 168 -3.26 0.90 -28.50
CA GLN A 168 -1.96 0.88 -27.83
C GLN A 168 -1.49 2.29 -27.48
N LEU A 169 -0.55 2.38 -26.56
CA LEU A 169 0.15 3.64 -26.27
C LEU A 169 1.00 4.05 -27.48
N ASP A 170 0.96 5.32 -27.80
CA ASP A 170 1.85 5.93 -28.77
C ASP A 170 2.96 6.67 -28.03
N TYR A 171 4.15 6.08 -28.01
CA TYR A 171 5.29 6.61 -27.25
C TYR A 171 5.91 7.85 -27.90
N ASP A 172 5.59 8.13 -29.15
CA ASP A 172 6.03 9.36 -29.82
C ASP A 172 5.15 10.56 -29.44
N GLU A 173 3.93 10.30 -28.95
CA GLU A 173 3.01 11.35 -28.43
C GLU A 173 3.23 11.59 -26.93
N ILE A 174 3.85 10.66 -26.16
CA ILE A 174 4.11 10.75 -24.74
C ILE A 174 5.47 11.45 -24.49
#